data_8af82241b1a65f3bc8e9228abe9b43bc
#
_entry.id   8af82241b1a65f3bc8e9228abe9b43bc
#
_cell.length_a   1.000
_cell.length_b   1.000
_cell.length_c   1.000
_cell.angle_alpha   90.00
_cell.angle_beta   90.00
_cell.angle_gamma   90.00
#
_symmetry.space_group_name_H-M   'P 1'
#
loop_
_entity.id
_entity.type
_entity.pdbx_description
1 polymer ?
#
loop_
_entity_poly.entity_id
_entity_poly.type
_entity_poly.pdbx_seq_one_letter_code
_entity_poly.pdbx_strand_id
1 'polypeptide(L)'
;MLLTTLAPMVVLVASARGEARVPVRLDPSSGPVLAAPLLLPALDAKAALGDGWAEISVGPKVFRFYLGAPLFLVDGAIYPLVGSASMRRDTLQLPIQFVSEVLPRTLATRFRYDPRLARLADAAPAAVIVVKAPAKDPDRLANGLRRGHVVTIDAGHGGIDPGNPGMFFPDGLKEKDVTLDLSLLLRDELKRRGVSVVMTRRTDTLIDLRKRGGYCTAECDLFVSIHVNSLPRRPGFKQVRGFETYFLAEAKTEDAARVARMENEAIRFEAEDHEQQAGGLDFILKDLQLNEHLRESARAAELVQSYLQESHTGPDLGVKQAGFMVLTTARRPAILIEVGFSTNPEDAKLLTRTASQRNLANSIADAVITYLLEYERKIGQGPLSVTSGVGASRQ
;
A
#
# COMPACT_ATOMS: atom_id res chain seq x y z
N MET A 1 -0.33 -37.69 23.60
CA MET A 1 -0.44 -37.19 22.25
C MET A 1 -1.87 -36.68 22.07
N LEU A 2 -2.13 -35.41 22.48
CA LEU A 2 -3.44 -34.80 22.38
C LEU A 2 -3.55 -34.18 20.98
N LEU A 3 -4.33 -34.78 20.11
CA LEU A 3 -4.80 -34.17 18.87
C LEU A 3 -5.83 -33.10 19.24
N THR A 4 -5.38 -31.85 19.34
CA THR A 4 -6.28 -30.70 19.30
C THR A 4 -6.86 -30.60 17.88
N THR A 5 -8.06 -31.11 17.68
CA THR A 5 -8.85 -30.84 16.48
C THR A 5 -9.16 -29.34 16.46
N LEU A 6 -8.43 -28.58 15.66
CA LEU A 6 -8.80 -27.21 15.32
C LEU A 6 -10.21 -27.24 14.74
N ALA A 7 -11.14 -26.50 15.38
CA ALA A 7 -12.48 -26.35 14.85
C ALA A 7 -12.39 -25.80 13.40
N PRO A 8 -13.19 -26.31 12.45
CA PRO A 8 -13.13 -25.85 11.08
C PRO A 8 -13.42 -24.35 11.03
N MET A 9 -12.56 -23.60 10.35
CA MET A 9 -12.77 -22.18 10.13
C MET A 9 -14.03 -22.01 9.29
N VAL A 10 -14.93 -21.12 9.71
CA VAL A 10 -16.24 -20.90 9.10
C VAL A 10 -16.39 -19.42 8.79
N VAL A 11 -16.88 -19.08 7.60
CA VAL A 11 -17.35 -17.73 7.28
C VAL A 11 -18.86 -17.69 7.54
N LEU A 12 -19.30 -16.68 8.28
CA LEU A 12 -20.70 -16.37 8.48
C LEU A 12 -21.17 -15.43 7.38
N VAL A 13 -22.26 -15.76 6.71
CA VAL A 13 -22.90 -14.90 5.71
C VAL A 13 -24.28 -14.54 6.20
N ALA A 14 -24.45 -13.30 6.65
CA ALA A 14 -25.72 -12.77 7.15
C ALA A 14 -26.42 -11.97 6.04
N SER A 15 -27.63 -12.39 5.70
CA SER A 15 -28.49 -11.73 4.70
C SER A 15 -29.94 -11.60 5.25
N ALA A 16 -30.80 -10.94 4.49
CA ALA A 16 -32.21 -10.83 4.82
C ALA A 16 -32.91 -12.20 4.99
N ARG A 17 -32.34 -13.29 4.47
CA ARG A 17 -32.83 -14.66 4.56
C ARG A 17 -32.32 -15.42 5.79
N GLY A 18 -31.49 -14.79 6.61
CA GLY A 18 -30.86 -15.38 7.79
C GLY A 18 -29.32 -15.46 7.68
N GLU A 19 -28.74 -16.18 8.64
CA GLU A 19 -27.27 -16.36 8.71
C GLU A 19 -26.90 -17.77 8.25
N ALA A 20 -26.06 -17.84 7.22
CA ALA A 20 -25.48 -19.08 6.71
C ALA A 20 -24.05 -19.26 7.23
N ARG A 21 -23.71 -20.52 7.59
CA ARG A 21 -22.36 -20.91 8.00
C ARG A 21 -21.67 -21.65 6.86
N VAL A 22 -20.68 -21.03 6.24
CA VAL A 22 -19.94 -21.58 5.10
C VAL A 22 -18.56 -22.06 5.55
N PRO A 23 -18.31 -23.37 5.58
CA PRO A 23 -17.01 -23.91 5.98
C PRO A 23 -15.89 -23.47 5.03
N VAL A 24 -14.78 -23.00 5.58
CA VAL A 24 -13.54 -22.72 4.84
C VAL A 24 -12.76 -24.02 4.72
N ARG A 25 -12.30 -24.33 3.53
CA ARG A 25 -11.41 -25.46 3.27
C ARG A 25 -10.06 -24.94 2.81
N LEU A 26 -8.99 -25.59 3.25
CA LEU A 26 -7.66 -25.31 2.72
C LEU A 26 -7.43 -26.18 1.49
N ASP A 27 -7.25 -25.54 0.35
CA ASP A 27 -6.84 -26.18 -0.88
C ASP A 27 -5.34 -25.96 -1.09
N PRO A 28 -4.52 -27.01 -1.36
CA PRO A 28 -3.08 -26.88 -1.46
C PRO A 28 -2.61 -25.93 -2.56
N SER A 29 -3.39 -25.77 -3.63
CA SER A 29 -3.04 -24.94 -4.79
C SER A 29 -3.69 -23.55 -4.76
N SER A 30 -4.84 -23.42 -4.12
CA SER A 30 -5.67 -22.20 -4.15
C SER A 30 -5.79 -21.50 -2.78
N GLY A 31 -5.18 -22.09 -1.73
CA GLY A 31 -5.30 -21.56 -0.36
C GLY A 31 -6.69 -21.77 0.25
N PRO A 32 -7.15 -20.88 1.13
CA PRO A 32 -8.46 -20.98 1.77
C PRO A 32 -9.59 -20.69 0.78
N VAL A 33 -10.50 -21.66 0.62
CA VAL A 33 -11.62 -21.63 -0.35
C VAL A 33 -12.96 -21.93 0.30
N LEU A 34 -14.02 -21.47 -0.35
CA LEU A 34 -15.42 -21.67 0.01
C LEU A 34 -16.14 -22.42 -1.13
N ALA A 35 -16.93 -23.42 -0.79
CA ALA A 35 -17.73 -24.13 -1.78
C ALA A 35 -18.89 -23.24 -2.28
N ALA A 36 -18.95 -22.96 -3.58
CA ALA A 36 -19.96 -22.11 -4.19
C ALA A 36 -21.39 -22.55 -3.90
N PRO A 37 -21.78 -23.85 -3.91
CA PRO A 37 -23.13 -24.26 -3.58
C PRO A 37 -23.60 -23.91 -2.17
N LEU A 38 -22.68 -23.72 -1.23
CA LEU A 38 -23.00 -23.29 0.13
C LEU A 38 -23.01 -21.76 0.26
N LEU A 39 -22.19 -21.08 -0.54
CA LEU A 39 -22.01 -19.64 -0.47
C LEU A 39 -23.07 -18.88 -1.28
N LEU A 40 -23.30 -19.28 -2.53
CA LEU A 40 -24.11 -18.50 -3.47
C LEU A 40 -25.57 -18.30 -3.05
N PRO A 41 -26.26 -19.29 -2.47
CA PRO A 41 -27.64 -19.09 -1.97
C PRO A 41 -27.70 -18.04 -0.86
N ALA A 42 -26.67 -17.98 0.00
CA ALA A 42 -26.57 -16.99 1.09
C ALA A 42 -26.34 -15.57 0.57
N LEU A 43 -25.72 -15.43 -0.60
CA LEU A 43 -25.47 -14.14 -1.27
C LEU A 43 -26.61 -13.71 -2.20
N ASP A 44 -27.64 -14.54 -2.39
CA ASP A 44 -28.61 -14.39 -3.47
C ASP A 44 -27.91 -14.26 -4.84
N ALA A 45 -26.94 -15.13 -5.06
CA ALA A 45 -26.05 -15.11 -6.21
C ALA A 45 -26.29 -16.33 -7.11
N LYS A 46 -25.95 -16.20 -8.39
CA LYS A 46 -26.01 -17.26 -9.39
C LYS A 46 -24.63 -17.51 -9.97
N ALA A 47 -24.36 -18.76 -10.34
CA ALA A 47 -23.16 -19.12 -11.08
C ALA A 47 -23.52 -19.63 -12.47
N ALA A 48 -22.67 -19.29 -13.45
CA ALA A 48 -22.60 -19.91 -14.76
C ALA A 48 -21.17 -20.41 -14.98
N LEU A 49 -21.04 -21.61 -15.49
CA LEU A 49 -19.74 -22.22 -15.80
C LEU A 49 -19.54 -22.25 -17.31
N GLY A 50 -18.34 -21.90 -17.75
CA GLY A 50 -17.89 -22.04 -19.12
C GLY A 50 -16.57 -22.80 -19.17
N ASP A 51 -16.02 -22.95 -20.36
CA ASP A 51 -14.74 -23.62 -20.55
C ASP A 51 -13.59 -22.77 -19.96
N GLY A 52 -13.04 -23.23 -18.84
CA GLY A 52 -11.95 -22.56 -18.12
C GLY A 52 -12.36 -21.33 -17.28
N TRP A 53 -13.64 -21.02 -17.11
CA TRP A 53 -14.10 -19.87 -16.31
C TRP A 53 -15.40 -20.13 -15.55
N ALA A 54 -15.64 -19.30 -14.53
CA ALA A 54 -16.89 -19.24 -13.79
C ALA A 54 -17.36 -17.79 -13.66
N GLU A 55 -18.62 -17.51 -13.98
CA GLU A 55 -19.27 -16.22 -13.73
C GLU A 55 -20.16 -16.31 -12.51
N ILE A 56 -19.99 -15.36 -11.59
CA ILE A 56 -20.79 -15.22 -10.38
C ILE A 56 -21.54 -13.90 -10.48
N SER A 57 -22.86 -13.97 -10.59
CA SER A 57 -23.72 -12.78 -10.60
C SER A 57 -24.22 -12.49 -9.18
N VAL A 58 -23.91 -11.30 -8.66
CA VAL A 58 -24.33 -10.80 -7.35
C VAL A 58 -25.01 -9.44 -7.52
N GLY A 59 -26.33 -9.40 -7.48
CA GLY A 59 -27.07 -8.19 -7.83
C GLY A 59 -26.75 -7.72 -9.26
N PRO A 60 -26.37 -6.44 -9.47
CA PRO A 60 -26.09 -5.92 -10.80
C PRO A 60 -24.68 -6.26 -11.31
N LYS A 61 -23.83 -6.87 -10.50
CA LYS A 61 -22.42 -7.15 -10.83
C LYS A 61 -22.20 -8.58 -11.25
N VAL A 62 -21.34 -8.76 -12.24
CA VAL A 62 -20.88 -10.07 -12.74
C VAL A 62 -19.38 -10.15 -12.54
N PHE A 63 -18.97 -11.17 -11.78
CA PHE A 63 -17.58 -11.47 -11.50
C PHE A 63 -17.16 -12.70 -12.29
N ARG A 64 -16.23 -12.57 -13.21
CA ARG A 64 -15.73 -13.69 -14.00
C ARG A 64 -14.37 -14.14 -13.45
N PHE A 65 -14.30 -15.35 -12.95
CA PHE A 65 -13.10 -16.02 -12.47
C PHE A 65 -12.55 -16.94 -13.53
N TYR A 66 -11.26 -16.88 -13.81
CA TYR A 66 -10.58 -17.87 -14.61
C TYR A 66 -10.12 -19.00 -13.69
N LEU A 67 -10.55 -20.24 -14.00
CA LEU A 67 -10.27 -21.40 -13.16
C LEU A 67 -8.77 -21.70 -13.15
N GLY A 68 -8.19 -21.83 -11.96
CA GLY A 68 -6.76 -22.04 -11.78
C GLY A 68 -5.89 -20.77 -11.87
N ALA A 69 -6.46 -19.63 -12.28
CA ALA A 69 -5.72 -18.36 -12.32
C ALA A 69 -6.07 -17.47 -11.11
N PRO A 70 -5.09 -16.80 -10.48
CA PRO A 70 -5.31 -15.94 -9.33
C PRO A 70 -5.77 -14.54 -9.76
N LEU A 71 -6.84 -14.46 -10.52
CA LEU A 71 -7.42 -13.21 -11.01
C LEU A 71 -8.92 -13.35 -11.30
N PHE A 72 -9.63 -12.22 -11.34
CA PHE A 72 -11.01 -12.12 -11.79
C PHE A 72 -11.24 -10.84 -12.58
N LEU A 73 -12.33 -10.81 -13.36
CA LEU A 73 -12.82 -9.63 -14.05
C LEU A 73 -14.12 -9.14 -13.40
N VAL A 74 -14.26 -7.83 -13.29
CA VAL A 74 -15.52 -7.16 -13.01
C VAL A 74 -15.52 -5.80 -13.74
N ASP A 75 -16.64 -5.42 -14.33
CA ASP A 75 -16.80 -4.16 -15.07
C ASP A 75 -15.74 -3.96 -16.18
N GLY A 76 -15.24 -5.05 -16.78
CA GLY A 76 -14.22 -5.01 -17.83
C GLY A 76 -12.77 -4.85 -17.33
N ALA A 77 -12.55 -4.70 -16.03
CA ALA A 77 -11.23 -4.59 -15.44
C ALA A 77 -10.78 -5.91 -14.80
N ILE A 78 -9.47 -6.21 -14.89
CA ILE A 78 -8.84 -7.39 -14.31
C ILE A 78 -8.26 -7.04 -12.94
N TYR A 79 -8.54 -7.89 -11.93
CA TYR A 79 -8.05 -7.73 -10.58
C TYR A 79 -7.33 -9.01 -10.10
N PRO A 80 -6.19 -8.87 -9.41
CA PRO A 80 -5.47 -10.01 -8.86
C PRO A 80 -6.17 -10.57 -7.62
N LEU A 81 -5.92 -11.87 -7.37
CA LEU A 81 -6.29 -12.58 -6.16
C LEU A 81 -5.05 -13.28 -5.57
N VAL A 82 -5.06 -13.57 -4.30
CA VAL A 82 -4.02 -14.42 -3.67
C VAL A 82 -4.27 -15.90 -3.98
N GLY A 83 -5.54 -16.31 -4.01
CA GLY A 83 -5.95 -17.66 -4.38
C GLY A 83 -6.74 -17.70 -5.68
N SER A 84 -6.85 -18.84 -6.31
CA SER A 84 -7.62 -19.03 -7.54
C SER A 84 -8.97 -19.69 -7.30
N ALA A 85 -9.96 -19.40 -8.16
CA ALA A 85 -11.14 -20.21 -8.26
C ALA A 85 -10.80 -21.55 -8.93
N SER A 86 -11.40 -22.64 -8.48
CA SER A 86 -11.08 -23.98 -8.97
C SER A 86 -12.29 -24.89 -8.97
N MET A 87 -12.25 -25.96 -9.77
CA MET A 87 -13.23 -27.05 -9.72
C MET A 87 -12.68 -28.22 -8.90
N ARG A 88 -13.45 -28.71 -7.96
CA ARG A 88 -13.11 -29.91 -7.19
C ARG A 88 -14.30 -30.87 -7.15
N ARG A 89 -14.18 -32.03 -7.78
CA ARG A 89 -15.27 -33.02 -7.88
C ARG A 89 -16.59 -32.35 -8.27
N ASP A 90 -16.60 -31.67 -9.39
CA ASP A 90 -17.75 -30.94 -9.96
C ASP A 90 -18.31 -29.80 -9.08
N THR A 91 -17.58 -29.40 -8.06
CA THR A 91 -17.95 -28.29 -7.17
C THR A 91 -17.02 -27.12 -7.38
N LEU A 92 -17.56 -25.96 -7.76
CA LEU A 92 -16.83 -24.72 -7.84
C LEU A 92 -16.39 -24.30 -6.43
N GLN A 93 -15.10 -24.04 -6.30
CA GLN A 93 -14.47 -23.46 -5.12
C GLN A 93 -14.10 -22.00 -5.41
N LEU A 94 -14.49 -21.09 -4.55
CA LEU A 94 -14.16 -19.66 -4.65
C LEU A 94 -13.16 -19.30 -3.56
N PRO A 95 -12.13 -18.49 -3.85
CA PRO A 95 -11.17 -18.04 -2.84
C PRO A 95 -11.90 -17.22 -1.77
N ILE A 96 -11.49 -17.36 -0.51
CA ILE A 96 -12.11 -16.65 0.62
C ILE A 96 -12.14 -15.13 0.40
N GLN A 97 -11.17 -14.60 -0.33
CA GLN A 97 -11.08 -13.20 -0.69
C GLN A 97 -12.31 -12.69 -1.44
N PHE A 98 -13.05 -13.55 -2.13
CA PHE A 98 -14.31 -13.16 -2.77
C PHE A 98 -15.26 -12.54 -1.77
N VAL A 99 -15.38 -13.12 -0.56
CA VAL A 99 -16.27 -12.61 0.50
C VAL A 99 -15.60 -11.63 1.45
N SER A 100 -14.29 -11.78 1.69
CA SER A 100 -13.59 -10.92 2.65
C SER A 100 -13.16 -9.57 2.06
N GLU A 101 -12.94 -9.49 0.75
CA GLU A 101 -12.38 -8.30 0.10
C GLU A 101 -13.18 -7.86 -1.14
N VAL A 102 -13.44 -8.81 -2.08
CA VAL A 102 -14.00 -8.45 -3.39
C VAL A 102 -15.43 -7.91 -3.28
N LEU A 103 -16.33 -8.65 -2.61
CA LEU A 103 -17.72 -8.21 -2.43
C LEU A 103 -17.82 -6.91 -1.62
N PRO A 104 -17.14 -6.75 -0.47
CA PRO A 104 -17.19 -5.50 0.29
C PRO A 104 -16.64 -4.31 -0.47
N ARG A 105 -15.62 -4.50 -1.31
CA ARG A 105 -15.04 -3.43 -2.14
C ARG A 105 -15.94 -3.06 -3.31
N THR A 106 -16.45 -4.06 -4.04
CA THR A 106 -17.20 -3.85 -5.30
C THR A 106 -18.67 -3.51 -5.07
N LEU A 107 -19.25 -4.01 -3.98
CA LEU A 107 -20.63 -3.82 -3.58
C LEU A 107 -20.71 -3.25 -2.14
N ALA A 108 -19.96 -2.19 -1.87
CA ALA A 108 -19.81 -1.58 -0.54
C ALA A 108 -21.12 -1.09 0.08
N THR A 109 -22.11 -0.78 -0.74
CA THR A 109 -23.47 -0.40 -0.28
C THR A 109 -24.31 -1.60 0.16
N ARG A 110 -23.92 -2.80 -0.27
CA ARG A 110 -24.65 -4.04 0.02
C ARG A 110 -23.93 -4.92 1.03
N PHE A 111 -22.61 -5.00 1.01
CA PHE A 111 -21.86 -5.93 1.84
C PHE A 111 -20.81 -5.24 2.70
N ARG A 112 -20.67 -5.73 3.94
CA ARG A 112 -19.56 -5.42 4.85
C ARG A 112 -19.00 -6.71 5.41
N TYR A 113 -17.67 -6.82 5.47
CA TYR A 113 -16.99 -7.95 6.07
C TYR A 113 -16.36 -7.55 7.40
N ASP A 114 -16.64 -8.33 8.43
CA ASP A 114 -15.99 -8.23 9.74
C ASP A 114 -14.96 -9.36 9.87
N PRO A 115 -13.66 -9.06 9.83
CA PRO A 115 -12.61 -10.07 9.89
C PRO A 115 -12.50 -10.77 11.26
N ARG A 116 -12.98 -10.12 12.34
CA ARG A 116 -12.92 -10.70 13.69
C ARG A 116 -13.95 -11.81 13.86
N LEU A 117 -15.10 -11.64 13.28
CA LEU A 117 -16.19 -12.60 13.31
C LEU A 117 -16.16 -13.54 12.10
N ALA A 118 -15.23 -13.31 11.15
CA ALA A 118 -15.23 -13.92 9.82
C ALA A 118 -16.64 -13.83 9.19
N ARG A 119 -17.26 -12.64 9.24
CA ARG A 119 -18.67 -12.44 8.91
C ARG A 119 -18.85 -11.44 7.78
N LEU A 120 -19.44 -11.88 6.68
CA LEU A 120 -20.01 -11.02 5.66
C LEU A 120 -21.47 -10.74 6.01
N ALA A 121 -21.86 -9.48 6.09
CA ALA A 121 -23.25 -9.09 6.36
C ALA A 121 -23.77 -8.16 5.27
N ASP A 122 -25.07 -8.26 4.96
CA ASP A 122 -25.74 -7.19 4.23
C ASP A 122 -25.51 -5.88 4.99
N ALA A 123 -25.01 -4.88 4.29
CA ALA A 123 -25.05 -3.53 4.79
C ALA A 123 -26.55 -3.21 4.94
N ALA A 124 -27.07 -3.22 6.15
CA ALA A 124 -28.42 -2.74 6.40
C ALA A 124 -28.56 -1.40 5.65
N PRO A 125 -29.71 -1.14 4.96
CA PRO A 125 -29.97 0.18 4.45
C PRO A 125 -29.67 1.11 5.62
N ALA A 126 -28.69 2.00 5.46
CA ALA A 126 -28.33 2.91 6.51
C ALA A 126 -29.64 3.53 6.95
N ALA A 127 -30.17 3.13 8.12
CA ALA A 127 -31.11 3.95 8.79
C ALA A 127 -30.51 5.33 8.68
N VAL A 128 -31.24 6.28 8.12
CA VAL A 128 -30.84 7.67 8.14
C VAL A 128 -30.84 8.01 9.62
N ILE A 129 -29.79 7.58 10.29
CA ILE A 129 -29.38 8.15 11.54
C ILE A 129 -29.05 9.55 11.06
N VAL A 130 -29.93 10.50 11.36
CA VAL A 130 -29.55 11.88 11.41
C VAL A 130 -28.45 11.89 12.45
N VAL A 131 -27.23 11.65 11.99
CA VAL A 131 -26.03 11.80 12.80
C VAL A 131 -26.02 13.29 13.02
N LYS A 132 -26.54 13.71 14.19
CA LYS A 132 -26.24 15.02 14.76
C LYS A 132 -24.74 15.15 14.54
N ALA A 133 -24.35 16.13 13.71
CA ALA A 133 -22.97 16.27 13.26
C ALA A 133 -22.09 15.99 14.49
N PRO A 134 -21.13 15.05 14.42
CA PRO A 134 -20.36 14.69 15.60
C PRO A 134 -19.82 15.99 16.16
N ALA A 135 -20.03 16.22 17.45
CA ALA A 135 -19.41 17.35 18.13
C ALA A 135 -17.97 17.36 17.68
N LYS A 136 -17.47 18.49 17.13
CA LYS A 136 -16.13 18.60 16.57
C LYS A 136 -15.18 17.93 17.55
N ASP A 137 -14.65 16.75 17.17
CA ASP A 137 -13.65 16.08 17.99
C ASP A 137 -12.45 17.06 18.06
N PRO A 138 -12.13 17.62 19.22
CA PRO A 138 -11.08 18.63 19.33
C PRO A 138 -9.71 18.07 18.91
N ASP A 139 -9.56 16.74 18.90
CA ASP A 139 -8.34 16.06 18.52
C ASP A 139 -8.24 15.78 17.01
N ARG A 140 -9.29 16.14 16.23
CA ARG A 140 -9.28 15.97 14.77
C ARG A 140 -9.10 17.30 14.04
N LEU A 141 -8.33 17.21 12.96
CA LEU A 141 -8.13 18.28 11.99
C LEU A 141 -9.34 18.37 11.04
N ALA A 142 -9.42 19.46 10.27
CA ALA A 142 -10.51 19.67 9.29
C ALA A 142 -10.59 18.58 8.21
N ASN A 143 -9.47 17.93 7.88
CA ASN A 143 -9.39 16.80 6.96
C ASN A 143 -9.78 15.46 7.60
N GLY A 144 -10.20 15.44 8.86
CA GLY A 144 -10.60 14.26 9.60
C GLY A 144 -9.47 13.48 10.27
N LEU A 145 -8.21 13.81 9.99
CA LEU A 145 -7.04 13.19 10.59
C LEU A 145 -6.90 13.61 12.06
N ARG A 146 -6.50 12.71 12.94
CA ARG A 146 -6.13 13.05 14.31
C ARG A 146 -4.85 13.87 14.34
N ARG A 147 -4.71 14.68 15.39
CA ARG A 147 -3.44 15.39 15.64
C ARG A 147 -2.36 14.41 16.10
N GLY A 148 -1.10 14.77 15.84
CA GLY A 148 0.04 14.03 16.36
C GLY A 148 0.73 13.08 15.37
N HIS A 149 0.19 12.91 14.17
CA HIS A 149 0.88 12.12 13.13
C HIS A 149 2.22 12.74 12.74
N VAL A 150 3.22 11.87 12.55
CA VAL A 150 4.59 12.23 12.18
C VAL A 150 5.00 11.47 10.93
N VAL A 151 5.42 12.18 9.91
CA VAL A 151 6.00 11.60 8.69
C VAL A 151 7.45 12.03 8.56
N THR A 152 8.34 11.07 8.31
CA THR A 152 9.72 11.38 7.98
C THR A 152 9.88 11.43 6.46
N ILE A 153 10.39 12.56 5.96
CA ILE A 153 10.72 12.73 4.55
C ILE A 153 12.23 12.66 4.40
N ASP A 154 12.68 11.74 3.55
CA ASP A 154 14.07 11.62 3.15
C ASP A 154 14.26 12.21 1.75
N ALA A 155 15.04 13.27 1.66
CA ALA A 155 15.48 13.80 0.39
C ALA A 155 16.72 13.02 -0.04
N GLY A 156 16.62 12.17 -1.05
CA GLY A 156 17.70 11.32 -1.52
C GLY A 156 18.98 12.11 -1.82
N HIS A 157 20.13 11.47 -1.62
CA HIS A 157 21.47 12.05 -1.87
C HIS A 157 21.78 13.29 -1.02
N GLY A 158 22.75 14.11 -1.44
CA GLY A 158 23.11 15.39 -0.79
C GLY A 158 24.62 15.55 -0.53
N GLY A 159 25.08 16.79 -0.41
CA GLY A 159 26.48 17.11 -0.20
C GLY A 159 27.36 16.62 -1.36
N ILE A 160 28.36 15.79 -1.03
CA ILE A 160 29.28 15.19 -2.01
C ILE A 160 28.64 14.06 -2.83
N ASP A 161 27.51 13.50 -2.39
CA ASP A 161 26.71 12.56 -3.17
C ASP A 161 25.73 13.30 -4.08
N PRO A 162 25.97 13.35 -5.40
CA PRO A 162 25.13 14.09 -6.32
C PRO A 162 23.85 13.33 -6.72
N GLY A 163 23.77 12.03 -6.44
CA GLY A 163 22.84 11.12 -7.12
C GLY A 163 23.21 10.96 -8.59
N ASN A 164 22.23 10.69 -9.44
CA ASN A 164 22.46 10.65 -10.87
C ASN A 164 22.74 12.08 -11.44
N PRO A 165 23.50 12.18 -12.54
CA PRO A 165 23.98 13.45 -13.06
C PRO A 165 22.92 14.36 -13.70
N GLY A 166 21.64 13.91 -13.78
CA GLY A 166 20.58 14.71 -14.36
C GLY A 166 20.76 14.98 -15.85
N MET A 167 20.87 13.96 -16.68
CA MET A 167 21.25 14.06 -18.10
C MET A 167 20.49 15.13 -18.89
N PHE A 168 19.18 15.32 -18.60
CA PHE A 168 18.32 16.30 -19.25
C PHE A 168 17.86 17.40 -18.30
N PHE A 169 18.44 17.49 -17.12
CA PHE A 169 18.19 18.62 -16.24
C PHE A 169 18.89 19.89 -16.76
N PRO A 170 18.41 21.09 -16.43
CA PRO A 170 19.15 22.32 -16.67
C PRO A 170 20.58 22.27 -16.12
N ASP A 171 21.48 23.03 -16.75
CA ASP A 171 22.93 23.03 -16.42
C ASP A 171 23.18 23.20 -14.92
N GLY A 172 23.95 22.26 -14.38
CA GLY A 172 24.36 22.24 -12.97
C GLY A 172 23.40 21.52 -12.03
N LEU A 173 22.13 21.29 -12.40
CA LEU A 173 21.20 20.55 -11.56
C LEU A 173 21.50 19.06 -11.58
N LYS A 174 21.40 18.44 -10.41
CA LYS A 174 21.58 17.00 -10.18
C LYS A 174 20.36 16.44 -9.46
N GLU A 175 20.32 15.15 -9.33
CA GLU A 175 19.24 14.48 -8.58
C GLU A 175 19.06 15.04 -7.18
N LYS A 176 20.16 15.20 -6.41
CA LYS A 176 20.13 15.74 -5.05
C LYS A 176 19.39 17.07 -4.91
N ASP A 177 19.43 17.91 -5.94
CA ASP A 177 18.78 19.22 -5.94
C ASP A 177 17.28 19.06 -6.14
N VAL A 178 16.87 18.25 -7.10
CA VAL A 178 15.45 17.96 -7.41
C VAL A 178 14.77 17.24 -6.24
N THR A 179 15.46 16.26 -5.64
CA THR A 179 14.91 15.53 -4.49
C THR A 179 14.73 16.45 -3.28
N LEU A 180 15.67 17.38 -3.05
CA LEU A 180 15.55 18.37 -1.98
C LEU A 180 14.37 19.33 -2.22
N ASP A 181 14.27 19.90 -3.42
CA ASP A 181 13.22 20.84 -3.77
C ASP A 181 11.84 20.21 -3.61
N LEU A 182 11.65 19.01 -4.15
CA LEU A 182 10.38 18.30 -4.05
C LEU A 182 10.05 17.89 -2.58
N SER A 183 11.05 17.45 -1.83
CA SER A 183 10.91 17.10 -0.41
C SER A 183 10.52 18.30 0.45
N LEU A 184 11.07 19.49 0.16
CA LEU A 184 10.71 20.73 0.86
C LEU A 184 9.26 21.14 0.55
N LEU A 185 8.81 21.01 -0.70
CA LEU A 185 7.41 21.25 -1.08
C LEU A 185 6.46 20.25 -0.41
N LEU A 186 6.82 18.97 -0.39
CA LEU A 186 6.03 17.92 0.29
C LEU A 186 5.94 18.18 1.80
N ARG A 187 7.06 18.56 2.44
CA ARG A 187 7.08 18.98 3.86
C ARG A 187 6.08 20.09 4.14
N ASP A 188 6.11 21.14 3.34
CA ASP A 188 5.27 22.32 3.56
C ASP A 188 3.80 21.97 3.35
N GLU A 189 3.50 21.13 2.37
CA GLU A 189 2.15 20.66 2.10
C GLU A 189 1.60 19.75 3.21
N LEU A 190 2.38 18.80 3.72
CA LEU A 190 1.99 17.94 4.84
C LEU A 190 1.77 18.76 6.13
N LYS A 191 2.66 19.73 6.42
CA LYS A 191 2.50 20.64 7.56
C LYS A 191 1.24 21.48 7.45
N ARG A 192 0.93 22.00 6.25
CA ARG A 192 -0.30 22.74 6.00
C ARG A 192 -1.56 21.89 6.29
N ARG A 193 -1.46 20.57 6.08
CA ARG A 193 -2.53 19.59 6.38
C ARG A 193 -2.53 19.09 7.82
N GLY A 194 -1.61 19.60 8.67
CA GLY A 194 -1.56 19.30 10.11
C GLY A 194 -0.76 18.06 10.50
N VAL A 195 0.07 17.54 9.58
CA VAL A 195 1.01 16.45 9.85
C VAL A 195 2.36 17.04 10.28
N SER A 196 2.94 16.52 11.36
CA SER A 196 4.30 16.84 11.76
C SER A 196 5.30 16.18 10.82
N VAL A 197 6.35 16.92 10.43
CA VAL A 197 7.33 16.41 9.48
C VAL A 197 8.74 16.50 10.05
N VAL A 198 9.42 15.37 10.05
CA VAL A 198 10.87 15.23 10.23
C VAL A 198 11.51 15.13 8.86
N MET A 199 12.68 15.71 8.66
CA MET A 199 13.42 15.58 7.41
C MET A 199 14.83 15.07 7.70
N THR A 200 15.34 14.18 6.87
CA THR A 200 16.74 13.73 6.94
C THR A 200 17.71 14.88 6.65
N ARG A 201 17.39 15.71 5.65
CA ARG A 201 18.12 16.95 5.34
C ARG A 201 17.18 18.06 4.88
N ARG A 202 17.60 19.30 5.09
CA ARG A 202 16.87 20.51 4.66
C ARG A 202 17.73 21.44 3.80
N THR A 203 18.97 21.03 3.59
CA THR A 203 19.99 21.73 2.81
C THR A 203 20.78 20.71 2.01
N ASP A 204 21.69 21.16 1.18
CA ASP A 204 22.62 20.29 0.44
C ASP A 204 23.68 19.71 1.40
N THR A 205 23.31 18.66 2.12
CA THR A 205 24.17 18.01 3.14
C THR A 205 24.13 16.51 2.94
N LEU A 206 25.28 15.84 3.02
CA LEU A 206 25.36 14.38 3.03
C LEU A 206 24.80 13.83 4.35
N ILE A 207 23.91 12.87 4.25
CA ILE A 207 23.45 12.04 5.38
C ILE A 207 23.77 10.59 5.01
N ASP A 208 24.50 9.91 5.88
CA ASP A 208 24.87 8.50 5.69
C ASP A 208 23.62 7.66 5.43
N LEU A 209 23.66 6.81 4.40
CA LEU A 209 22.53 6.02 3.92
C LEU A 209 21.90 5.17 5.04
N ARG A 210 22.74 4.56 5.88
CA ARG A 210 22.31 3.73 7.03
C ARG A 210 21.68 4.53 8.17
N LYS A 211 21.93 5.83 8.26
CA LYS A 211 21.39 6.70 9.32
C LYS A 211 20.03 7.29 8.95
N ARG A 212 19.70 7.37 7.64
CA ARG A 212 18.50 8.03 7.14
C ARG A 212 17.21 7.45 7.73
N GLY A 213 17.04 6.13 7.72
CA GLY A 213 15.86 5.48 8.30
C GLY A 213 15.72 5.72 9.82
N GLY A 214 16.81 5.96 10.54
CA GLY A 214 16.81 6.28 11.95
C GLY A 214 16.16 7.63 12.33
N TYR A 215 15.94 8.52 11.37
CA TYR A 215 15.15 9.74 11.58
C TYR A 215 13.65 9.43 11.79
N CYS A 216 13.18 8.27 11.35
CA CYS A 216 11.84 7.77 11.59
C CYS A 216 11.82 7.04 12.95
N THR A 217 11.69 7.79 14.03
CA THR A 217 11.68 7.29 15.42
C THR A 217 10.42 6.51 15.75
N ALA A 218 10.26 6.13 17.04
CA ALA A 218 9.10 5.37 17.49
C ALA A 218 7.74 6.07 17.25
N GLU A 219 7.73 7.39 17.14
CA GLU A 219 6.54 8.20 16.92
C GLU A 219 6.22 8.42 15.43
N CYS A 220 7.11 8.00 14.54
CA CYS A 220 6.94 8.14 13.10
C CYS A 220 5.92 7.12 12.57
N ASP A 221 4.98 7.59 11.76
CA ASP A 221 3.95 6.75 11.16
C ASP A 221 4.36 6.22 9.77
N LEU A 222 5.16 6.99 9.03
CA LEU A 222 5.60 6.65 7.68
C LEU A 222 6.94 7.32 7.35
N PHE A 223 7.84 6.56 6.74
CA PHE A 223 9.07 7.06 6.13
C PHE A 223 8.90 7.12 4.61
N VAL A 224 9.17 8.28 4.01
CA VAL A 224 9.03 8.54 2.57
C VAL A 224 10.35 9.05 2.02
N SER A 225 11.04 8.24 1.21
CA SER A 225 12.25 8.63 0.50
C SER A 225 11.92 9.06 -0.93
N ILE A 226 12.49 10.18 -1.37
CA ILE A 226 12.24 10.79 -2.69
C ILE A 226 13.52 10.70 -3.52
N HIS A 227 13.39 10.07 -4.70
CA HIS A 227 14.46 9.82 -5.66
C HIS A 227 14.05 10.16 -7.10
N VAL A 228 15.02 10.19 -8.00
CA VAL A 228 14.83 10.34 -9.44
C VAL A 228 15.63 9.27 -10.16
N ASN A 229 14.95 8.38 -10.81
CA ASN A 229 15.53 7.25 -11.53
C ASN A 229 16.41 7.69 -12.71
N SER A 230 17.31 6.82 -13.10
CA SER A 230 18.11 6.96 -14.31
C SER A 230 18.41 5.62 -14.96
N LEU A 231 18.69 5.63 -16.24
CA LEU A 231 19.11 4.44 -16.98
C LEU A 231 20.51 4.59 -17.57
N PRO A 232 21.31 3.52 -17.59
CA PRO A 232 22.58 3.52 -18.32
C PRO A 232 22.33 3.73 -19.82
N ARG A 233 23.30 4.34 -20.50
CA ARG A 233 23.22 4.57 -21.94
C ARG A 233 23.17 3.26 -22.71
N ARG A 234 22.03 2.98 -23.31
CA ARG A 234 21.76 1.81 -24.18
C ARG A 234 20.69 2.19 -25.22
N PRO A 235 20.53 1.45 -26.33
CA PRO A 235 19.45 1.74 -27.27
C PRO A 235 18.10 1.82 -26.54
N GLY A 236 17.33 2.86 -26.79
CA GLY A 236 15.99 3.04 -26.22
C GLY A 236 15.94 3.64 -24.80
N PHE A 237 17.06 3.91 -24.12
CA PHE A 237 17.03 4.39 -22.72
C PHE A 237 16.31 5.74 -22.53
N LYS A 238 16.36 6.63 -23.52
CA LYS A 238 15.70 7.93 -23.48
C LYS A 238 14.18 7.87 -23.59
N GLN A 239 13.63 6.77 -24.06
CA GLN A 239 12.18 6.55 -24.22
C GLN A 239 11.54 6.07 -22.92
N VAL A 240 12.33 5.52 -22.00
CA VAL A 240 11.80 5.07 -20.70
C VAL A 240 11.52 6.31 -19.85
N ARG A 241 10.29 6.38 -19.34
CA ARG A 241 9.78 7.47 -18.53
C ARG A 241 8.67 6.98 -17.59
N GLY A 242 8.22 7.80 -16.67
CA GLY A 242 7.16 7.48 -15.74
C GLY A 242 7.66 7.41 -14.30
N PHE A 243 6.86 6.91 -13.42
CA PHE A 243 7.12 6.88 -11.98
C PHE A 243 6.84 5.50 -11.41
N GLU A 244 7.50 5.18 -10.31
CA GLU A 244 7.38 3.91 -9.62
C GLU A 244 7.62 4.08 -8.12
N THR A 245 6.94 3.29 -7.30
CA THR A 245 7.09 3.35 -5.85
C THR A 245 7.52 2.00 -5.31
N TYR A 246 8.52 2.02 -4.43
CA TYR A 246 9.14 0.84 -3.87
C TYR A 246 8.84 0.69 -2.38
N PHE A 247 8.72 -0.55 -1.94
CA PHE A 247 8.83 -0.94 -0.54
C PHE A 247 9.90 -2.01 -0.35
N LEU A 248 10.35 -2.22 0.88
CA LEU A 248 11.45 -3.13 1.18
C LEU A 248 11.00 -4.59 1.08
N ALA A 249 11.57 -5.36 0.17
CA ALA A 249 11.51 -6.81 0.09
C ALA A 249 12.54 -7.34 -0.91
N GLU A 250 12.59 -8.64 -1.13
CA GLU A 250 13.40 -9.21 -2.21
C GLU A 250 12.90 -8.73 -3.58
N ALA A 251 13.83 -8.32 -4.45
CA ALA A 251 13.47 -7.81 -5.77
C ALA A 251 12.86 -8.90 -6.65
N LYS A 252 11.71 -8.63 -7.26
CA LYS A 252 11.04 -9.58 -8.17
C LYS A 252 11.52 -9.49 -9.62
N THR A 253 12.20 -8.41 -9.99
CA THR A 253 12.71 -8.17 -11.34
C THR A 253 14.15 -7.69 -11.30
N GLU A 254 14.89 -7.95 -12.36
CA GLU A 254 16.25 -7.43 -12.50
C GLU A 254 16.30 -5.90 -12.54
N ASP A 255 15.28 -5.25 -13.10
CA ASP A 255 15.21 -3.80 -13.13
C ASP A 255 15.04 -3.22 -11.71
N ALA A 256 14.15 -3.80 -10.89
CA ALA A 256 14.01 -3.40 -9.48
C ALA A 256 15.32 -3.61 -8.69
N ALA A 257 15.99 -4.74 -8.91
CA ALA A 257 17.30 -4.98 -8.31
C ALA A 257 18.37 -4.00 -8.79
N ARG A 258 18.33 -3.58 -10.05
CA ARG A 258 19.23 -2.56 -10.62
C ARG A 258 19.03 -1.21 -9.93
N VAL A 259 17.79 -0.75 -9.78
CA VAL A 259 17.47 0.52 -9.11
C VAL A 259 17.98 0.48 -7.67
N ALA A 260 17.69 -0.57 -6.92
CA ALA A 260 18.18 -0.68 -5.54
C ALA A 260 19.72 -0.69 -5.46
N ARG A 261 20.41 -1.35 -6.40
CA ARG A 261 21.87 -1.30 -6.44
C ARG A 261 22.38 0.12 -6.71
N MET A 262 21.76 0.83 -7.65
CA MET A 262 22.12 2.20 -8.00
C MET A 262 22.00 3.12 -6.78
N GLU A 263 20.90 3.07 -6.06
CA GLU A 263 20.68 3.89 -4.87
C GLU A 263 21.59 3.47 -3.71
N ASN A 264 21.83 2.18 -3.53
CA ASN A 264 22.73 1.67 -2.50
C ASN A 264 24.22 2.04 -2.76
N GLU A 265 24.60 2.40 -4.00
CA GLU A 265 25.96 2.88 -4.31
C GLU A 265 26.31 4.20 -3.61
N ALA A 266 25.32 4.94 -3.10
CA ALA A 266 25.55 6.15 -2.29
C ALA A 266 26.47 5.91 -1.09
N ILE A 267 26.54 4.67 -0.59
CA ILE A 267 27.45 4.28 0.51
C ILE A 267 28.93 4.60 0.23
N ARG A 268 29.35 4.67 -1.03
CA ARG A 268 30.74 5.00 -1.42
C ARG A 268 31.16 6.42 -1.05
N PHE A 269 30.22 7.30 -0.76
CA PHE A 269 30.47 8.67 -0.33
C PHE A 269 30.56 8.81 1.19
N GLU A 270 30.31 7.73 1.93
CA GLU A 270 30.43 7.69 3.39
C GLU A 270 31.90 7.51 3.80
N ALA A 271 32.28 8.00 4.98
CA ALA A 271 33.63 7.78 5.51
C ALA A 271 33.85 6.29 5.84
N GLU A 272 35.09 5.81 5.64
CA GLU A 272 35.47 4.37 5.69
C GLU A 272 35.30 3.65 7.04
N ASP A 273 34.70 4.24 8.06
CA ASP A 273 34.57 3.67 9.41
C ASP A 273 33.52 2.56 9.58
N HIS A 274 33.01 1.97 8.50
CA HIS A 274 32.03 0.90 8.58
C HIS A 274 32.62 -0.44 8.14
N GLU A 275 33.16 -1.17 9.12
CA GLU A 275 33.47 -2.60 8.96
C GLU A 275 32.28 -3.35 8.34
N GLN A 276 32.62 -4.11 7.31
CA GLN A 276 31.75 -4.95 6.50
C GLN A 276 30.83 -5.85 7.36
N GLN A 277 29.59 -5.47 7.51
CA GLN A 277 28.53 -6.42 7.85
C GLN A 277 27.71 -6.73 6.59
N ALA A 278 28.36 -7.38 5.64
CA ALA A 278 27.71 -7.85 4.40
C ALA A 278 26.64 -8.93 4.65
N GLY A 279 26.56 -9.49 5.87
CA GLY A 279 25.55 -10.47 6.26
C GLY A 279 24.24 -9.91 6.81
N GLY A 280 24.18 -8.59 7.06
CA GLY A 280 23.05 -7.98 7.76
C GLY A 280 21.79 -7.77 6.91
N LEU A 281 21.94 -7.57 5.61
CA LEU A 281 20.79 -7.26 4.73
C LEU A 281 19.84 -8.46 4.57
N ASP A 282 20.38 -9.65 4.34
CA ASP A 282 19.59 -10.90 4.21
C ASP A 282 18.84 -11.26 5.48
N PHE A 283 19.48 -11.05 6.65
CA PHE A 283 18.84 -11.31 7.94
C PHE A 283 17.73 -10.31 8.22
N ILE A 284 17.98 -9.02 7.97
CA ILE A 284 17.00 -7.95 8.14
C ILE A 284 15.81 -8.13 7.19
N LEU A 285 16.04 -8.50 5.93
CA LEU A 285 14.97 -8.78 4.97
C LEU A 285 14.09 -9.96 5.39
N LYS A 286 14.69 -11.03 5.94
CA LYS A 286 13.96 -12.20 6.46
C LYS A 286 13.11 -11.84 7.69
N ASP A 287 13.63 -11.03 8.60
CA ASP A 287 12.90 -10.58 9.79
C ASP A 287 11.74 -9.64 9.42
N LEU A 288 11.97 -8.74 8.45
CA LEU A 288 10.97 -7.82 7.95
C LEU A 288 9.86 -8.49 7.13
N GLN A 289 10.13 -9.61 6.44
CA GLN A 289 9.10 -10.38 5.72
C GLN A 289 8.00 -10.93 6.66
N LEU A 290 8.30 -11.06 7.94
CA LEU A 290 7.35 -11.48 8.98
C LEU A 290 6.59 -10.30 9.61
N ASN A 291 6.86 -9.05 9.20
CA ASN A 291 6.43 -7.85 9.92
C ASN A 291 5.22 -7.16 9.26
N GLU A 292 4.31 -6.68 10.10
CA GLU A 292 3.14 -5.88 9.71
C GLU A 292 3.54 -4.60 8.93
N HIS A 293 4.72 -4.04 9.20
CA HIS A 293 5.22 -2.84 8.53
C HIS A 293 5.38 -3.02 7.01
N LEU A 294 5.63 -4.24 6.51
CA LEU A 294 5.70 -4.48 5.08
C LEU A 294 4.35 -4.32 4.37
N ARG A 295 3.28 -4.78 5.01
CA ARG A 295 1.91 -4.63 4.47
C ARG A 295 1.51 -3.16 4.43
N GLU A 296 1.85 -2.43 5.48
CA GLU A 296 1.60 -0.99 5.55
C GLU A 296 2.43 -0.22 4.53
N SER A 297 3.71 -0.60 4.33
CA SER A 297 4.57 -0.02 3.30
C SER A 297 4.01 -0.27 1.90
N ALA A 298 3.59 -1.51 1.59
CA ALA A 298 2.98 -1.83 0.31
C ALA A 298 1.70 -1.02 0.09
N ARG A 299 0.85 -0.86 1.14
CA ARG A 299 -0.37 -0.06 1.04
C ARG A 299 -0.09 1.43 0.81
N ALA A 300 0.89 2.00 1.52
CA ALA A 300 1.32 3.38 1.30
C ALA A 300 1.85 3.57 -0.13
N ALA A 301 2.65 2.61 -0.65
CA ALA A 301 3.17 2.64 -2.01
C ALA A 301 2.04 2.59 -3.06
N GLU A 302 1.02 1.74 -2.87
CA GLU A 302 -0.16 1.67 -3.75
C GLU A 302 -0.91 3.00 -3.82
N LEU A 303 -1.11 3.65 -2.67
CA LEU A 303 -1.77 4.94 -2.62
C LEU A 303 -0.96 6.02 -3.33
N VAL A 304 0.34 6.12 -3.04
CA VAL A 304 1.24 7.08 -3.71
C VAL A 304 1.22 6.86 -5.22
N GLN A 305 1.33 5.62 -5.68
CA GLN A 305 1.31 5.27 -7.10
C GLN A 305 -0.01 5.71 -7.76
N SER A 306 -1.14 5.47 -7.09
CA SER A 306 -2.46 5.87 -7.59
C SER A 306 -2.63 7.39 -7.70
N TYR A 307 -2.21 8.14 -6.68
CA TYR A 307 -2.36 9.61 -6.68
C TYR A 307 -1.39 10.30 -7.64
N LEU A 308 -0.19 9.76 -7.85
CA LEU A 308 0.76 10.32 -8.81
C LEU A 308 0.26 10.25 -10.25
N GLN A 309 -0.61 9.31 -10.61
CA GLN A 309 -1.25 9.25 -11.93
C GLN A 309 -1.98 10.54 -12.30
N GLU A 310 -2.49 11.28 -11.32
CA GLU A 310 -3.25 12.52 -11.56
C GLU A 310 -2.34 13.71 -11.94
N SER A 311 -1.06 13.67 -11.53
CA SER A 311 -0.13 14.80 -11.67
C SER A 311 1.09 14.50 -12.54
N HIS A 312 1.44 13.22 -12.71
CA HIS A 312 2.57 12.82 -13.55
C HIS A 312 2.14 12.56 -14.99
N THR A 313 2.89 13.11 -15.96
CA THR A 313 2.54 12.98 -17.40
C THR A 313 3.06 11.70 -18.04
N GLY A 314 3.93 10.95 -17.35
CA GLY A 314 4.46 9.66 -17.80
C GLY A 314 3.60 8.49 -17.32
N PRO A 315 3.85 7.27 -17.83
CA PRO A 315 3.14 6.08 -17.44
C PRO A 315 3.41 5.71 -15.98
N ASP A 316 2.41 5.08 -15.38
CA ASP A 316 2.52 4.38 -14.11
C ASP A 316 3.29 3.07 -14.32
N LEU A 317 4.47 2.95 -13.71
CA LEU A 317 5.32 1.77 -13.78
C LEU A 317 5.08 0.78 -12.62
N GLY A 318 4.10 1.11 -11.78
CA GLY A 318 3.59 0.25 -10.73
C GLY A 318 4.36 0.29 -9.42
N VAL A 319 3.78 -0.38 -8.42
CA VAL A 319 4.44 -0.64 -7.15
C VAL A 319 5.40 -1.81 -7.32
N LYS A 320 6.62 -1.62 -6.83
CA LYS A 320 7.71 -2.59 -6.90
C LYS A 320 8.29 -2.87 -5.51
N GLN A 321 9.20 -3.83 -5.43
CA GLN A 321 9.92 -4.16 -4.20
C GLN A 321 11.38 -4.43 -4.51
N ALA A 322 12.27 -3.98 -3.62
CA ALA A 322 13.70 -4.29 -3.70
C ALA A 322 14.43 -3.98 -2.37
N GLY A 323 15.68 -4.38 -2.27
CA GLY A 323 16.54 -4.26 -1.09
C GLY A 323 17.20 -2.88 -0.97
N PHE A 324 16.42 -1.83 -0.76
CA PHE A 324 16.94 -0.48 -0.53
C PHE A 324 17.47 -0.35 0.90
N MET A 325 18.74 -0.01 1.04
CA MET A 325 19.39 0.14 2.34
C MET A 325 18.73 1.23 3.18
N VAL A 326 18.32 2.34 2.57
CA VAL A 326 17.63 3.45 3.25
C VAL A 326 16.34 3.00 3.95
N LEU A 327 15.64 1.99 3.42
CA LEU A 327 14.40 1.49 4.00
C LEU A 327 14.65 0.47 5.12
N THR A 328 15.84 -0.16 5.18
CA THR A 328 16.11 -1.24 6.16
C THR A 328 16.18 -0.74 7.60
N THR A 329 16.56 0.51 7.81
CA THR A 329 16.78 1.09 9.14
C THR A 329 15.56 1.87 9.66
N ALA A 330 14.54 2.07 8.85
CA ALA A 330 13.37 2.87 9.22
C ALA A 330 12.52 2.25 10.35
N ARG A 331 12.52 0.92 10.53
CA ARG A 331 11.76 0.18 11.56
C ARG A 331 10.29 0.59 11.68
N ARG A 332 9.72 1.16 10.62
CA ARG A 332 8.36 1.67 10.45
C ARG A 332 7.93 1.44 9.02
N PRO A 333 6.66 1.58 8.67
CA PRO A 333 6.26 1.61 7.27
C PRO A 333 7.13 2.59 6.48
N ALA A 334 7.71 2.12 5.36
CA ALA A 334 8.70 2.87 4.62
C ALA A 334 8.58 2.63 3.12
N ILE A 335 8.65 3.70 2.34
CA ILE A 335 8.59 3.67 0.88
C ILE A 335 9.67 4.55 0.25
N LEU A 336 10.06 4.20 -0.97
CA LEU A 336 10.90 5.02 -1.82
C LEU A 336 10.16 5.30 -3.13
N ILE A 337 10.13 6.56 -3.53
CA ILE A 337 9.40 7.03 -4.70
C ILE A 337 10.42 7.51 -5.74
N GLU A 338 10.44 6.84 -6.88
CA GLU A 338 11.10 7.30 -8.09
C GLU A 338 10.14 8.18 -8.87
N VAL A 339 10.27 9.48 -8.71
CA VAL A 339 9.30 10.46 -9.23
C VAL A 339 9.43 10.75 -10.72
N GLY A 340 10.29 10.04 -11.43
CA GLY A 340 10.54 10.19 -12.87
C GLY A 340 11.96 9.79 -13.25
N PHE A 341 12.30 9.91 -14.52
CA PHE A 341 13.62 9.56 -15.05
C PHE A 341 14.39 10.81 -15.52
N SER A 342 15.55 11.08 -14.91
CA SER A 342 16.43 12.16 -15.36
C SER A 342 17.02 11.92 -16.76
N THR A 343 16.97 10.66 -17.22
CA THR A 343 17.39 10.22 -18.56
C THR A 343 16.30 10.30 -19.62
N ASN A 344 15.13 10.83 -19.27
CA ASN A 344 14.04 11.14 -20.21
C ASN A 344 13.80 12.66 -20.25
N PRO A 345 13.74 13.31 -21.42
CA PRO A 345 13.61 14.75 -21.51
C PRO A 345 12.26 15.29 -21.02
N GLU A 346 11.16 14.54 -21.17
CA GLU A 346 9.85 14.98 -20.70
C GLU A 346 9.73 14.87 -19.17
N ASP A 347 10.24 13.77 -18.58
CA ASP A 347 10.29 13.64 -17.13
C ASP A 347 11.24 14.69 -16.52
N ALA A 348 12.41 14.89 -17.11
CA ALA A 348 13.36 15.94 -16.67
C ALA A 348 12.70 17.33 -16.66
N LYS A 349 11.94 17.66 -17.70
CA LYS A 349 11.18 18.92 -17.79
C LYS A 349 10.08 19.00 -16.72
N LEU A 350 9.37 17.90 -16.47
CA LEU A 350 8.36 17.80 -15.40
C LEU A 350 9.00 18.06 -14.03
N LEU A 351 10.12 17.40 -13.75
CA LEU A 351 10.80 17.37 -12.46
C LEU A 351 11.53 18.69 -12.13
N THR A 352 11.87 19.50 -13.12
CA THR A 352 12.59 20.77 -12.93
C THR A 352 11.71 22.02 -13.01
N ARG A 353 10.37 21.84 -13.23
CA ARG A 353 9.41 22.95 -13.22
C ARG A 353 8.73 23.06 -11.87
N THR A 354 8.86 24.19 -11.20
CA THR A 354 8.27 24.43 -9.87
C THR A 354 6.78 24.13 -9.78
N ALA A 355 6.00 24.49 -10.81
CA ALA A 355 4.57 24.18 -10.83
C ALA A 355 4.29 22.67 -10.86
N SER A 356 5.06 21.91 -11.62
CA SER A 356 4.94 20.46 -11.69
C SER A 356 5.38 19.79 -10.39
N GLN A 357 6.50 20.25 -9.81
CA GLN A 357 6.97 19.78 -8.50
C GLN A 357 5.91 20.00 -7.40
N ARG A 358 5.21 21.13 -7.40
CA ARG A 358 4.10 21.39 -6.48
C ARG A 358 2.94 20.42 -6.68
N ASN A 359 2.60 20.10 -7.93
CA ASN A 359 1.53 19.15 -8.21
C ASN A 359 1.91 17.74 -7.75
N LEU A 360 3.15 17.30 -8.02
CA LEU A 360 3.67 16.02 -7.52
C LEU A 360 3.66 15.97 -5.98
N ALA A 361 4.15 17.04 -5.32
CA ALA A 361 4.14 17.14 -3.86
C ALA A 361 2.72 17.07 -3.28
N ASN A 362 1.76 17.73 -3.92
CA ASN A 362 0.35 17.67 -3.53
C ASN A 362 -0.22 16.25 -3.64
N SER A 363 0.02 15.57 -4.76
CA SER A 363 -0.44 14.19 -4.98
C SER A 363 0.18 13.22 -3.96
N ILE A 364 1.47 13.34 -3.68
CA ILE A 364 2.12 12.53 -2.64
C ILE A 364 1.52 12.85 -1.26
N ALA A 365 1.27 14.12 -0.95
CA ALA A 365 0.65 14.52 0.31
C ALA A 365 -0.79 13.98 0.44
N ASP A 366 -1.60 14.00 -0.63
CA ASP A 366 -2.95 13.40 -0.66
C ASP A 366 -2.91 11.91 -0.35
N ALA A 367 -1.97 11.20 -0.97
CA ALA A 367 -1.74 9.78 -0.73
C ALA A 367 -1.35 9.49 0.72
N VAL A 368 -0.42 10.27 1.28
CA VAL A 368 0.01 10.15 2.68
C VAL A 368 -1.15 10.40 3.65
N ILE A 369 -1.94 11.45 3.44
CA ILE A 369 -3.12 11.71 4.28
C ILE A 369 -4.12 10.56 4.20
N THR A 370 -4.37 10.04 3.00
CA THR A 370 -5.27 8.90 2.80
C THR A 370 -4.76 7.66 3.52
N TYR A 371 -3.46 7.38 3.43
CA TYR A 371 -2.80 6.30 4.16
C TYR A 371 -2.99 6.45 5.69
N LEU A 372 -2.69 7.62 6.24
CA LEU A 372 -2.83 7.88 7.67
C LEU A 372 -4.28 7.74 8.16
N LEU A 373 -5.26 8.18 7.38
CA LEU A 373 -6.68 7.99 7.68
C LEU A 373 -7.10 6.51 7.65
N GLU A 374 -6.55 5.72 6.72
CA GLU A 374 -6.76 4.27 6.67
C GLU A 374 -6.12 3.58 7.87
N TYR A 375 -4.89 3.98 8.21
CA TYR A 375 -4.14 3.46 9.35
C TYR A 375 -4.86 3.75 10.68
N GLU A 376 -5.35 5.00 10.89
CA GLU A 376 -6.18 5.33 12.06
C GLU A 376 -7.41 4.44 12.19
N ARG A 377 -8.12 4.20 11.09
CA ARG A 377 -9.30 3.32 11.09
C ARG A 377 -8.94 1.89 11.48
N LYS A 378 -7.79 1.43 11.04
CA LYS A 378 -7.29 0.09 11.34
C LYS A 378 -6.91 -0.07 12.81
N ILE A 379 -6.18 0.88 13.41
CA ILE A 379 -5.76 0.82 14.82
C ILE A 379 -6.87 1.27 15.79
N GLY A 380 -7.74 2.20 15.39
CA GLY A 380 -8.89 2.67 16.17
C GLY A 380 -10.03 1.64 16.30
N GLN A 381 -9.98 0.55 15.55
CA GLN A 381 -10.81 -0.65 15.70
C GLN A 381 -10.32 -1.58 16.82
N GLY A 382 -9.54 -1.08 17.80
CA GLY A 382 -9.32 -1.75 19.07
C GLY A 382 -10.67 -2.15 19.71
N PRO A 383 -10.76 -3.15 20.59
CA PRO A 383 -12.02 -3.69 21.07
C PRO A 383 -12.88 -2.55 21.59
N LEU A 384 -14.04 -2.35 20.97
CA LEU A 384 -15.11 -1.59 21.60
C LEU A 384 -15.32 -2.25 22.95
N SER A 385 -14.94 -1.57 24.05
CA SER A 385 -15.34 -1.96 25.37
C SER A 385 -16.86 -1.89 25.36
N VAL A 386 -17.51 -3.05 25.32
CA VAL A 386 -18.92 -3.20 25.62
C VAL A 386 -19.02 -2.92 27.10
N THR A 387 -19.23 -1.66 27.46
CA THR A 387 -19.79 -1.31 28.76
C THR A 387 -21.21 -1.85 28.73
N SER A 388 -21.39 -3.05 29.29
CA SER A 388 -22.68 -3.58 29.67
C SER A 388 -23.26 -2.63 30.72
N GLY A 389 -24.10 -1.72 30.26
CA GLY A 389 -24.97 -0.94 31.14
C GLY A 389 -25.98 -1.89 31.76
N VAL A 390 -25.63 -2.49 32.88
CA VAL A 390 -26.60 -3.12 33.77
C VAL A 390 -27.39 -1.99 34.39
N GLY A 391 -28.59 -1.76 33.83
CA GLY A 391 -29.57 -0.88 34.43
C GLY A 391 -30.01 -1.48 35.78
N ALA A 392 -29.52 -0.88 36.86
CA ALA A 392 -30.08 -1.10 38.18
C ALA A 392 -31.43 -0.37 38.26
N SER A 393 -32.52 -1.10 38.08
CA SER A 393 -33.82 -0.68 38.53
C SER A 393 -33.80 -0.61 40.07
N ARG A 394 -33.95 0.55 40.63
CA ARG A 394 -34.34 0.74 42.03
C ARG A 394 -35.83 1.05 42.08
N GLN A 395 -36.49 0.26 42.95
CA GLN A 395 -37.83 0.47 43.44
C GLN A 395 -37.99 1.87 44.10
#